data_b0d3430a3b2f242c16633b6f9cd72356
#
_entry.id   b0d3430a3b2f242c16633b6f9cd72356
#
_cell.length_a   1.000
_cell.length_b   1.000
_cell.length_c   1.000
_cell.angle_alpha   90.00
_cell.angle_beta   90.00
_cell.angle_gamma   90.00
#
_symmetry.space_group_name_H-M   'P 1'
#
loop_
_entity.id
_entity.type
_entity.pdbx_description
1 polymer ?
#
loop_
_entity_poly.entity_id
_entity_poly.type
_entity_poly.pdbx_seq_one_letter_code
_entity_poly.pdbx_strand_id
1 'polypeptide(L)'
;MKMLTFSGMAAARLRSNKRGYLSLAIGVFLSIFLISTFVFGVYGIVNAQLYNRQERVGIADMVVLDNEVLNDEKLMELGSFERLGHAYMTGTVEGSSLYLGYYDSTGTELLIISPTAGRLPENPGEIALEPSALEVLELEKAIGDTLELSIIPVDGVAEMRTFTIVGFLPEKSQHLDVADRSGLNQFPALITCESEPAFATGRVGIHRVMELKDGVSLGVALA
;
A
#
# COMPACT_ATOMS: atom_id res chain seq x y z
N MET A 1 59.97 6.39 49.03
CA MET A 1 59.83 6.44 47.63
C MET A 1 58.36 6.04 47.28
N LYS A 2 57.49 7.01 46.93
CA LYS A 2 56.09 6.68 46.59
C LYS A 2 56.08 6.03 45.20
N MET A 3 55.65 4.74 45.12
CA MET A 3 55.40 4.11 43.83
C MET A 3 54.34 4.91 43.07
N LEU A 4 54.73 5.51 41.96
CA LEU A 4 53.78 6.14 41.06
C LEU A 4 52.94 5.02 40.41
N THR A 5 51.71 4.90 40.85
CA THR A 5 50.75 4.00 40.22
C THR A 5 50.49 4.45 38.78
N PHE A 6 50.23 3.52 37.87
CA PHE A 6 49.95 3.81 36.44
C PHE A 6 48.88 4.89 36.27
N SER A 7 47.88 4.90 37.14
CA SER A 7 46.82 5.93 37.17
C SER A 7 47.38 7.32 37.55
N GLY A 8 48.37 7.40 38.44
CA GLY A 8 49.00 8.65 38.82
C GLY A 8 49.85 9.27 37.69
N MET A 9 50.57 8.45 36.91
CA MET A 9 51.30 8.90 35.73
C MET A 9 50.38 9.34 34.60
N ALA A 10 49.27 8.64 34.36
CA ALA A 10 48.25 9.03 33.40
C ALA A 10 47.61 10.38 33.75
N ALA A 11 47.26 10.58 35.05
CA ALA A 11 46.70 11.84 35.53
C ALA A 11 47.69 13.03 35.44
N ALA A 12 48.99 12.79 35.69
CA ALA A 12 50.02 13.81 35.53
C ALA A 12 50.21 14.21 34.05
N ARG A 13 50.21 13.25 33.14
CA ARG A 13 50.29 13.51 31.70
C ARG A 13 49.04 14.25 31.17
N LEU A 14 47.83 13.87 31.62
CA LEU A 14 46.60 14.59 31.32
C LEU A 14 46.65 16.06 31.77
N ARG A 15 47.20 16.34 32.96
CA ARG A 15 47.36 17.71 33.48
C ARG A 15 48.38 18.54 32.71
N SER A 16 49.48 17.93 32.23
CA SER A 16 50.55 18.65 31.52
C SER A 16 50.14 19.00 30.07
N ASN A 17 49.27 18.24 29.44
CA ASN A 17 48.85 18.48 28.03
C ASN A 17 47.33 18.57 27.86
N LYS A 18 46.68 19.34 28.72
CA LYS A 18 45.21 19.51 28.76
C LYS A 18 44.61 19.91 27.40
N ARG A 19 45.30 20.83 26.67
CA ARG A 19 44.80 21.32 25.37
C ARG A 19 44.82 20.23 24.31
N GLY A 20 45.87 19.38 24.27
CA GLY A 20 45.94 18.28 23.31
C GLY A 20 44.87 17.20 23.55
N TYR A 21 44.65 16.81 24.82
CA TYR A 21 43.62 15.84 25.16
C TYR A 21 42.20 16.38 24.95
N LEU A 22 41.98 17.69 25.24
CA LEU A 22 40.69 18.32 24.95
C LEU A 22 40.40 18.33 23.46
N SER A 23 41.36 18.67 22.61
CA SER A 23 41.23 18.64 21.16
C SER A 23 40.93 17.23 20.62
N LEU A 24 41.64 16.22 21.18
CA LEU A 24 41.36 14.80 20.82
C LEU A 24 39.94 14.38 21.23
N ALA A 25 39.53 14.72 22.46
CA ALA A 25 38.19 14.38 22.93
C ALA A 25 37.10 15.05 22.11
N ILE A 26 37.27 16.31 21.73
CA ILE A 26 36.35 17.03 20.85
C ILE A 26 36.31 16.35 19.45
N GLY A 27 37.48 15.98 18.91
CA GLY A 27 37.55 15.28 17.62
C GLY A 27 36.81 13.95 17.63
N VAL A 28 37.02 13.13 18.67
CA VAL A 28 36.31 11.86 18.85
C VAL A 28 34.80 12.07 19.01
N PHE A 29 34.42 13.03 19.84
CA PHE A 29 33.01 13.37 20.07
C PHE A 29 32.32 13.80 18.75
N LEU A 30 32.96 14.72 18.01
CA LEU A 30 32.41 15.15 16.72
C LEU A 30 32.31 14.01 15.70
N SER A 31 33.29 13.11 15.67
CA SER A 31 33.25 11.95 14.78
C SER A 31 32.09 11.01 15.12
N ILE A 32 31.89 10.69 16.41
CA ILE A 32 30.78 9.86 16.87
C ILE A 32 29.44 10.57 16.59
N PHE A 33 29.36 11.86 16.84
CA PHE A 33 28.17 12.66 16.60
C PHE A 33 27.79 12.67 15.12
N LEU A 34 28.76 12.89 14.21
CA LEU A 34 28.53 12.87 12.76
C LEU A 34 28.08 11.49 12.27
N ILE A 35 28.75 10.42 12.73
CA ILE A 35 28.36 9.05 12.36
C ILE A 35 26.94 8.75 12.85
N SER A 36 26.63 9.08 14.10
CA SER A 36 25.29 8.87 14.66
C SER A 36 24.23 9.64 13.89
N THR A 37 24.50 10.93 13.59
CA THR A 37 23.56 11.76 12.81
C THR A 37 23.32 11.19 11.43
N PHE A 38 24.38 10.70 10.77
CA PHE A 38 24.25 10.06 9.46
C PHE A 38 23.42 8.78 9.52
N VAL A 39 23.71 7.90 10.48
CA VAL A 39 22.96 6.64 10.67
C VAL A 39 21.49 6.91 10.95
N PHE A 40 21.18 7.82 11.87
CA PHE A 40 19.80 8.20 12.17
C PHE A 40 19.10 8.86 10.99
N GLY A 41 19.82 9.68 10.22
CA GLY A 41 19.29 10.32 9.02
C GLY A 41 18.91 9.29 7.95
N VAL A 42 19.81 8.35 7.65
CA VAL A 42 19.54 7.26 6.69
C VAL A 42 18.38 6.39 7.17
N TYR A 43 18.37 5.99 8.45
CA TYR A 43 17.28 5.21 9.03
C TYR A 43 15.93 5.93 8.94
N GLY A 44 15.91 7.23 9.23
CA GLY A 44 14.71 8.05 9.10
C GLY A 44 14.18 8.12 7.66
N ILE A 45 15.07 8.29 6.67
CA ILE A 45 14.70 8.32 5.25
C ILE A 45 14.13 6.97 4.81
N VAL A 46 14.79 5.86 5.15
CA VAL A 46 14.33 4.51 4.80
C VAL A 46 12.96 4.23 5.39
N ASN A 47 12.77 4.54 6.68
CA ASN A 47 11.47 4.33 7.33
C ASN A 47 10.37 5.22 6.72
N ALA A 48 10.67 6.47 6.39
CA ALA A 48 9.71 7.35 5.73
C ALA A 48 9.32 6.83 4.34
N GLN A 49 10.27 6.28 3.57
CA GLN A 49 10.00 5.67 2.27
C GLN A 49 9.14 4.40 2.39
N LEU A 50 9.44 3.54 3.38
CA LEU A 50 8.64 2.34 3.65
C LEU A 50 7.21 2.71 4.06
N TYR A 51 7.07 3.68 4.96
CA TYR A 51 5.75 4.18 5.39
C TYR A 51 4.95 4.75 4.22
N ASN A 52 5.55 5.62 3.41
CA ASN A 52 4.91 6.20 2.23
C ASN A 52 4.51 5.13 1.20
N ARG A 53 5.33 4.08 1.04
CA ARG A 53 4.99 2.95 0.16
C ARG A 53 3.79 2.19 0.69
N GLN A 54 3.78 1.84 1.98
CA GLN A 54 2.66 1.13 2.60
C GLN A 54 1.36 1.94 2.56
N GLU A 55 1.43 3.25 2.76
CA GLU A 55 0.27 4.12 2.64
C GLU A 55 -0.32 4.14 1.23
N ARG A 56 0.54 4.11 0.19
CA ARG A 56 0.11 4.17 -1.22
C ARG A 56 -0.36 2.83 -1.76
N VAL A 57 0.39 1.76 -1.53
CA VAL A 57 0.16 0.45 -2.17
C VAL A 57 -0.19 -0.67 -1.19
N GLY A 58 -0.24 -0.38 0.11
CA GLY A 58 -0.47 -1.38 1.16
C GLY A 58 0.79 -2.16 1.53
N ILE A 59 0.59 -3.31 2.18
CA ILE A 59 1.65 -4.23 2.62
C ILE A 59 1.88 -5.38 1.64
N ALA A 60 1.11 -5.43 0.57
CA ALA A 60 1.26 -6.44 -0.46
C ALA A 60 2.63 -6.38 -1.13
N ASP A 61 3.24 -7.53 -1.35
CA ASP A 61 4.53 -7.67 -2.03
C ASP A 61 4.38 -7.89 -3.53
N MET A 62 3.30 -8.54 -3.94
CA MET A 62 3.03 -8.88 -5.32
C MET A 62 1.55 -8.78 -5.67
N VAL A 63 1.28 -8.37 -6.90
CA VAL A 63 -0.04 -8.40 -7.52
C VAL A 63 0.04 -9.22 -8.80
N VAL A 64 -0.89 -10.16 -8.96
CA VAL A 64 -1.11 -10.88 -10.21
C VAL A 64 -2.44 -10.43 -10.78
N LEU A 65 -2.37 -9.78 -11.91
CA LEU A 65 -3.55 -9.32 -12.63
C LEU A 65 -4.39 -10.50 -13.12
N ASP A 66 -5.63 -10.25 -13.46
CA ASP A 66 -6.57 -11.27 -13.93
C ASP A 66 -5.92 -12.19 -14.97
N ASN A 67 -5.75 -13.44 -14.61
CA ASN A 67 -5.06 -14.44 -15.42
C ASN A 67 -5.72 -15.81 -15.21
N GLU A 68 -6.21 -16.39 -16.30
CA GLU A 68 -6.86 -17.69 -16.29
C GLU A 68 -5.90 -18.86 -15.99
N VAL A 69 -4.60 -18.66 -16.20
CA VAL A 69 -3.58 -19.71 -16.05
C VAL A 69 -3.10 -19.82 -14.60
N LEU A 70 -2.94 -18.69 -13.91
CA LEU A 70 -2.47 -18.60 -12.53
C LEU A 70 -3.67 -18.49 -11.59
N ASN A 71 -4.20 -19.64 -11.19
CA ASN A 71 -5.25 -19.71 -10.18
C ASN A 71 -4.65 -19.75 -8.75
N ASP A 72 -5.51 -19.60 -7.74
CA ASP A 72 -5.13 -19.54 -6.33
C ASP A 72 -4.40 -20.82 -5.87
N GLU A 73 -4.84 -21.97 -6.31
CA GLU A 73 -4.25 -23.26 -5.96
C GLU A 73 -2.79 -23.34 -6.42
N LYS A 74 -2.51 -22.99 -7.68
CA LYS A 74 -1.15 -22.96 -8.22
C LYS A 74 -0.25 -21.94 -7.51
N LEU A 75 -0.78 -20.75 -7.19
CA LEU A 75 -0.02 -19.75 -6.47
C LEU A 75 0.32 -20.21 -5.05
N MET A 76 -0.62 -20.82 -4.35
CA MET A 76 -0.37 -21.36 -3.00
C MET A 76 0.53 -22.59 -3.01
N GLU A 77 0.50 -23.41 -4.06
CA GLU A 77 1.42 -24.54 -4.25
C GLU A 77 2.89 -24.11 -4.36
N LEU A 78 3.19 -22.91 -4.83
CA LEU A 78 4.54 -22.36 -4.82
C LEU A 78 5.11 -22.24 -3.40
N GLY A 79 4.25 -22.23 -2.38
CA GLY A 79 4.67 -22.28 -0.97
C GLY A 79 5.39 -21.03 -0.46
N SER A 80 5.52 -19.98 -1.29
CA SER A 80 6.27 -18.76 -1.02
C SER A 80 5.41 -17.64 -0.43
N PHE A 81 4.08 -17.78 -0.49
CA PHE A 81 3.13 -16.78 -0.03
C PHE A 81 2.55 -17.13 1.34
N GLU A 82 2.35 -16.12 2.17
CA GLU A 82 1.72 -16.25 3.49
C GLU A 82 0.23 -15.98 3.40
N ARG A 83 -0.16 -14.91 2.69
CA ARG A 83 -1.55 -14.52 2.50
C ARG A 83 -1.85 -14.23 1.04
N LEU A 84 -3.06 -14.56 0.63
CA LEU A 84 -3.62 -14.28 -0.68
C LEU A 84 -4.97 -13.58 -0.49
N GLY A 85 -5.11 -12.42 -1.04
CA GLY A 85 -6.35 -11.64 -1.10
C GLY A 85 -6.73 -11.31 -2.53
N HIS A 86 -7.95 -10.86 -2.73
CA HIS A 86 -8.51 -10.61 -4.06
C HIS A 86 -9.09 -9.20 -4.17
N ALA A 87 -8.86 -8.61 -5.35
CA ALA A 87 -9.60 -7.47 -5.86
C ALA A 87 -10.46 -7.93 -7.04
N TYR A 88 -11.75 -7.80 -6.91
CA TYR A 88 -12.74 -8.21 -7.91
C TYR A 88 -13.18 -7.00 -8.73
N MET A 89 -12.97 -7.09 -10.04
CA MET A 89 -13.34 -6.07 -11.01
C MET A 89 -14.66 -6.43 -11.64
N THR A 90 -15.73 -5.70 -11.31
CA THR A 90 -17.07 -6.00 -11.81
C THR A 90 -17.42 -5.24 -13.07
N GLY A 91 -16.83 -4.07 -13.29
CA GLY A 91 -17.05 -3.29 -14.50
C GLY A 91 -16.35 -1.93 -14.49
N THR A 92 -16.56 -1.19 -15.55
CA THR A 92 -16.01 0.17 -15.74
C THR A 92 -17.18 1.15 -15.87
N VAL A 93 -17.05 2.34 -15.31
CA VAL A 93 -18.04 3.40 -15.51
C VAL A 93 -17.96 3.89 -16.94
N GLU A 94 -19.09 3.87 -17.65
CA GLU A 94 -19.19 4.26 -19.06
C GLU A 94 -18.67 5.70 -19.26
N GLY A 95 -17.85 5.89 -20.28
CA GLY A 95 -17.27 7.17 -20.62
C GLY A 95 -16.12 7.63 -19.71
N SER A 96 -15.67 6.79 -18.77
CA SER A 96 -14.55 7.08 -17.88
C SER A 96 -13.55 5.92 -17.81
N SER A 97 -12.43 6.13 -17.11
CA SER A 97 -11.45 5.09 -16.80
C SER A 97 -11.63 4.51 -15.38
N LEU A 98 -12.77 4.78 -14.74
CA LEU A 98 -13.03 4.36 -13.38
C LEU A 98 -13.57 2.94 -13.33
N TYR A 99 -12.97 2.11 -12.48
CA TYR A 99 -13.40 0.74 -12.25
C TYR A 99 -14.27 0.63 -11.00
N LEU A 100 -15.32 -0.19 -11.12
CA LEU A 100 -16.17 -0.65 -10.04
C LEU A 100 -15.77 -2.07 -9.65
N GLY A 101 -15.74 -2.33 -8.35
CA GLY A 101 -15.41 -3.66 -7.87
C GLY A 101 -15.58 -3.81 -6.36
N TYR A 102 -14.98 -4.83 -5.80
CA TYR A 102 -14.90 -5.04 -4.35
C TYR A 102 -13.62 -5.81 -4.00
N TYR A 103 -13.28 -5.81 -2.74
CA TYR A 103 -12.17 -6.58 -2.19
C TYR A 103 -12.69 -7.63 -1.22
N ASP A 104 -12.07 -8.80 -1.18
CA ASP A 104 -12.28 -9.70 -0.05
C ASP A 104 -11.62 -9.14 1.23
N SER A 105 -11.84 -9.79 2.36
CA SER A 105 -11.29 -9.34 3.65
C SER A 105 -9.77 -9.27 3.62
N THR A 106 -9.10 -10.26 3.04
CA THR A 106 -7.63 -10.32 2.95
C THR A 106 -7.09 -9.24 2.00
N GLY A 107 -7.72 -9.03 0.85
CA GLY A 107 -7.37 -7.96 -0.08
C GLY A 107 -7.51 -6.57 0.54
N THR A 108 -8.58 -6.35 1.30
CA THR A 108 -8.81 -5.12 2.06
C THR A 108 -7.70 -4.86 3.07
N GLU A 109 -7.25 -5.89 3.79
CA GLU A 109 -6.14 -5.80 4.75
C GLU A 109 -4.80 -5.57 4.05
N LEU A 110 -4.47 -6.37 3.04
CA LEU A 110 -3.19 -6.28 2.32
C LEU A 110 -3.00 -4.94 1.62
N LEU A 111 -4.06 -4.38 1.06
CA LEU A 111 -4.02 -3.08 0.42
C LEU A 111 -4.30 -1.92 1.39
N ILE A 112 -4.63 -2.20 2.64
CA ILE A 112 -4.98 -1.19 3.65
C ILE A 112 -6.11 -0.29 3.13
N ILE A 113 -7.21 -0.90 2.70
CA ILE A 113 -8.40 -0.18 2.23
C ILE A 113 -9.23 0.21 3.45
N SER A 114 -8.98 1.41 3.96
CA SER A 114 -9.72 1.96 5.09
C SER A 114 -10.36 3.28 4.69
N PRO A 115 -11.66 3.49 4.94
CA PRO A 115 -12.32 4.74 4.57
C PRO A 115 -11.70 5.93 5.30
N THR A 116 -11.52 7.04 4.59
CA THR A 116 -11.07 8.33 5.16
C THR A 116 -12.24 9.07 5.81
N ALA A 117 -13.47 8.78 5.34
CA ALA A 117 -14.71 9.28 5.92
C ALA A 117 -15.84 8.25 5.68
N GLY A 118 -16.78 8.17 6.59
CA GLY A 118 -17.88 7.19 6.50
C GLY A 118 -17.46 5.77 6.82
N ARG A 119 -17.90 4.81 6.01
CA ARG A 119 -17.61 3.38 6.17
C ARG A 119 -17.48 2.66 4.83
N LEU A 120 -17.02 1.42 4.84
CA LEU A 120 -17.09 0.53 3.67
C LEU A 120 -18.55 0.08 3.42
N PRO A 121 -18.90 -0.25 2.17
CA PRO A 121 -20.19 -0.82 1.82
C PRO A 121 -20.42 -2.19 2.49
N GLU A 122 -21.56 -2.36 3.12
CA GLU A 122 -21.98 -3.61 3.78
C GLU A 122 -23.19 -4.25 3.09
N ASN A 123 -23.99 -3.42 2.42
CA ASN A 123 -25.23 -3.85 1.79
C ASN A 123 -25.25 -3.55 0.29
N PRO A 124 -25.99 -4.35 -0.51
CA PRO A 124 -26.23 -4.04 -1.92
C PRO A 124 -26.77 -2.62 -2.13
N GLY A 125 -26.33 -1.97 -3.19
CA GLY A 125 -26.69 -0.59 -3.48
C GLY A 125 -25.92 0.46 -2.68
N GLU A 126 -24.94 0.08 -1.86
CA GLU A 126 -24.01 0.99 -1.22
C GLU A 126 -22.71 1.08 -2.00
N ILE A 127 -22.07 2.25 -1.99
CA ILE A 127 -20.81 2.50 -2.64
C ILE A 127 -19.90 3.36 -1.77
N ALA A 128 -18.62 3.01 -1.74
CA ALA A 128 -17.54 3.89 -1.27
C ALA A 128 -16.61 4.20 -2.45
N LEU A 129 -16.07 5.41 -2.51
CA LEU A 129 -15.32 5.85 -3.68
C LEU A 129 -14.14 6.75 -3.28
N GLU A 130 -13.14 6.78 -4.15
CA GLU A 130 -12.05 7.74 -4.04
C GLU A 130 -12.55 9.14 -4.42
N PRO A 131 -12.15 10.22 -3.71
CA PRO A 131 -12.58 11.58 -4.06
C PRO A 131 -12.29 11.97 -5.50
N SER A 132 -11.15 11.54 -6.06
CA SER A 132 -10.80 11.74 -7.47
C SER A 132 -11.82 11.14 -8.44
N ALA A 133 -12.56 10.11 -8.05
CA ALA A 133 -13.61 9.53 -8.89
C ALA A 133 -14.76 10.53 -9.11
N LEU A 134 -15.12 11.33 -8.10
CA LEU A 134 -16.12 12.40 -8.26
C LEU A 134 -15.62 13.51 -9.19
N GLU A 135 -14.32 13.84 -9.12
CA GLU A 135 -13.72 14.83 -10.03
C GLU A 135 -13.76 14.35 -11.49
N VAL A 136 -13.42 13.07 -11.73
CA VAL A 136 -13.48 12.46 -13.07
C VAL A 136 -14.91 12.42 -13.61
N LEU A 137 -15.90 12.21 -12.73
CA LEU A 137 -17.33 12.16 -13.10
C LEU A 137 -17.95 13.57 -13.17
N GLU A 138 -17.21 14.63 -12.85
CA GLU A 138 -17.68 16.02 -12.77
C GLU A 138 -18.90 16.18 -11.84
N LEU A 139 -18.91 15.46 -10.71
CA LEU A 139 -20.00 15.42 -9.74
C LEU A 139 -19.57 15.99 -8.39
N GLU A 140 -20.46 16.75 -7.76
CA GLU A 140 -20.33 17.18 -6.37
C GLU A 140 -21.34 16.39 -5.54
N LYS A 141 -20.88 15.40 -4.79
CA LYS A 141 -21.67 14.48 -3.98
C LYS A 141 -21.06 14.29 -2.61
N ALA A 142 -21.92 14.03 -1.63
CA ALA A 142 -21.53 13.78 -0.25
C ALA A 142 -22.00 12.38 0.23
N ILE A 143 -21.52 11.96 1.39
CA ILE A 143 -22.02 10.73 2.03
C ILE A 143 -23.51 10.88 2.30
N GLY A 144 -24.27 9.86 1.90
CA GLY A 144 -25.73 9.82 1.96
C GLY A 144 -26.42 10.18 0.63
N ASP A 145 -25.69 10.78 -0.33
CA ASP A 145 -26.25 11.10 -1.64
C ASP A 145 -26.37 9.85 -2.51
N THR A 146 -27.32 9.92 -3.43
CA THR A 146 -27.53 8.89 -4.45
C THR A 146 -26.68 9.18 -5.68
N LEU A 147 -26.08 8.13 -6.24
CA LEU A 147 -25.23 8.15 -7.42
C LEU A 147 -25.77 7.16 -8.45
N GLU A 148 -26.12 7.66 -9.63
CA GLU A 148 -26.55 6.82 -10.75
C GLU A 148 -25.39 6.68 -11.75
N LEU A 149 -25.00 5.45 -12.04
CA LEU A 149 -23.88 5.12 -12.92
C LEU A 149 -24.30 4.15 -13.99
N SER A 150 -23.89 4.40 -15.23
CA SER A 150 -23.89 3.41 -16.29
C SER A 150 -22.58 2.61 -16.18
N ILE A 151 -22.70 1.32 -15.88
CA ILE A 151 -21.56 0.41 -15.67
C ILE A 151 -21.49 -0.55 -16.84
N ILE A 152 -20.33 -0.64 -17.46
CA ILE A 152 -20.03 -1.66 -18.49
C ILE A 152 -19.29 -2.80 -17.77
N PRO A 153 -19.93 -3.95 -17.53
CA PRO A 153 -19.27 -5.13 -16.96
C PRO A 153 -18.13 -5.60 -17.85
N VAL A 154 -17.19 -6.34 -17.28
CA VAL A 154 -16.10 -6.95 -18.08
C VAL A 154 -16.71 -7.89 -19.11
N ASP A 155 -16.45 -7.64 -20.38
CA ASP A 155 -17.02 -8.39 -21.53
C ASP A 155 -18.58 -8.38 -21.58
N GLY A 156 -19.21 -7.37 -20.96
CA GLY A 156 -20.67 -7.24 -20.84
C GLY A 156 -21.27 -6.04 -21.58
N VAL A 157 -22.55 -5.81 -21.33
CA VAL A 157 -23.31 -4.68 -21.87
C VAL A 157 -23.59 -3.68 -20.73
N ALA A 158 -23.59 -2.39 -21.03
CA ALA A 158 -23.83 -1.33 -20.06
C ALA A 158 -25.17 -1.50 -19.33
N GLU A 159 -25.15 -1.37 -18.02
CA GLU A 159 -26.33 -1.40 -17.16
C GLU A 159 -26.33 -0.17 -16.24
N MET A 160 -27.51 0.44 -16.10
CA MET A 160 -27.70 1.52 -15.12
C MET A 160 -27.82 0.94 -13.71
N ARG A 161 -27.03 1.46 -12.79
CA ARG A 161 -27.08 1.13 -11.37
C ARG A 161 -27.18 2.38 -10.53
N THR A 162 -27.90 2.25 -9.43
CA THR A 162 -28.09 3.33 -8.47
C THR A 162 -27.48 2.93 -7.12
N PHE A 163 -26.61 3.75 -6.60
CA PHE A 163 -25.90 3.52 -5.34
C PHE A 163 -26.11 4.66 -4.36
N THR A 164 -26.00 4.36 -3.09
CA THR A 164 -25.89 5.36 -2.02
C THR A 164 -24.44 5.46 -1.57
N ILE A 165 -23.87 6.66 -1.57
CA ILE A 165 -22.50 6.89 -1.10
C ILE A 165 -22.45 6.73 0.41
N VAL A 166 -21.66 5.76 0.91
CA VAL A 166 -21.52 5.48 2.34
C VAL A 166 -20.15 5.82 2.89
N GLY A 167 -19.17 6.08 2.03
CA GLY A 167 -17.85 6.46 2.48
C GLY A 167 -16.95 6.98 1.36
N PHE A 168 -15.85 7.62 1.79
CA PHE A 168 -14.75 8.01 0.94
C PHE A 168 -13.50 7.20 1.27
N LEU A 169 -12.76 6.83 0.24
CA LEU A 169 -11.57 6.01 0.30
C LEU A 169 -10.30 6.86 0.13
N PRO A 170 -9.14 6.36 0.56
CA PRO A 170 -7.86 6.96 0.17
C PRO A 170 -7.60 6.77 -1.33
N GLU A 171 -6.88 7.70 -1.94
CA GLU A 171 -6.47 7.64 -3.35
C GLU A 171 -5.44 6.53 -3.57
N LYS A 172 -5.88 5.34 -3.95
CA LYS A 172 -5.03 4.16 -4.13
C LYS A 172 -5.07 3.59 -5.53
N SER A 173 -6.21 3.66 -6.23
CA SER A 173 -6.38 3.06 -7.55
C SER A 173 -5.30 3.52 -8.52
N GLN A 174 -4.94 4.81 -8.52
CA GLN A 174 -3.90 5.38 -9.37
C GLN A 174 -2.47 4.89 -9.01
N HIS A 175 -2.23 4.47 -7.78
CA HIS A 175 -0.90 4.01 -7.33
C HIS A 175 -0.71 2.51 -7.52
N LEU A 176 -1.80 1.78 -7.64
CA LEU A 176 -1.83 0.35 -7.93
C LEU A 176 -1.92 0.07 -9.43
N ASP A 177 -2.04 1.13 -10.24
CA ASP A 177 -2.04 1.02 -11.70
C ASP A 177 -0.73 0.39 -12.17
N VAL A 178 -0.83 -0.81 -12.70
CA VAL A 178 0.29 -1.48 -13.35
C VAL A 178 0.23 -1.07 -14.81
N ALA A 179 1.19 -0.26 -15.24
CA ALA A 179 1.30 0.25 -16.59
C ALA A 179 1.34 -0.89 -17.62
N ASP A 180 0.18 -1.41 -17.98
CA ASP A 180 -0.01 -2.30 -19.11
C ASP A 180 -0.86 -1.63 -20.18
N ARG A 181 -0.53 -1.91 -21.42
CA ARG A 181 -1.15 -1.33 -22.62
C ARG A 181 -2.58 -1.82 -22.89
N SER A 182 -3.09 -2.78 -22.12
CA SER A 182 -4.42 -3.38 -22.31
C SER A 182 -5.57 -2.60 -21.65
N GLY A 183 -5.30 -1.64 -20.78
CA GLY A 183 -6.32 -0.85 -20.08
C GLY A 183 -7.15 -1.61 -19.04
N LEU A 184 -6.89 -2.90 -18.82
CA LEU A 184 -7.65 -3.78 -17.90
C LEU A 184 -6.95 -3.93 -16.53
N ASN A 185 -5.91 -3.16 -16.25
CA ASN A 185 -5.01 -3.40 -15.13
C ASN A 185 -5.17 -2.38 -14.00
N GLN A 186 -6.34 -1.78 -13.89
CA GLN A 186 -6.62 -0.80 -12.84
C GLN A 186 -7.38 -1.45 -11.69
N PHE A 187 -7.10 -0.97 -10.49
CA PHE A 187 -7.83 -1.34 -9.30
C PHE A 187 -9.11 -0.51 -9.18
N PRO A 188 -10.17 -1.01 -8.49
CA PRO A 188 -11.42 -0.27 -8.37
C PRO A 188 -11.23 1.01 -7.53
N ALA A 189 -11.57 2.15 -8.13
CA ALA A 189 -11.74 3.44 -7.45
C ALA A 189 -13.11 3.58 -6.79
N LEU A 190 -14.07 2.75 -7.22
CA LEU A 190 -15.42 2.64 -6.69
C LEU A 190 -15.60 1.23 -6.12
N ILE A 191 -15.93 1.12 -4.84
CA ILE A 191 -16.03 -0.15 -4.13
C ILE A 191 -17.48 -0.39 -3.70
N THR A 192 -18.00 -1.57 -4.01
CA THR A 192 -19.28 -2.10 -3.53
C THR A 192 -19.04 -3.20 -2.50
N CYS A 193 -20.10 -3.78 -1.96
CA CYS A 193 -20.00 -4.98 -1.13
C CYS A 193 -19.94 -6.24 -2.01
N GLU A 194 -19.42 -7.33 -1.44
CA GLU A 194 -19.36 -8.65 -2.10
C GLU A 194 -20.74 -9.18 -2.48
N SER A 195 -21.77 -8.81 -1.71
CA SER A 195 -23.15 -9.23 -1.94
C SER A 195 -23.90 -8.36 -2.98
N GLU A 196 -23.19 -7.41 -3.64
CA GLU A 196 -23.80 -6.62 -4.72
C GLU A 196 -24.31 -7.55 -5.84
N PRO A 197 -25.56 -7.37 -6.31
CA PRO A 197 -26.10 -8.23 -7.37
C PRO A 197 -25.23 -8.21 -8.63
N ALA A 198 -24.92 -9.40 -9.14
CA ALA A 198 -24.17 -9.54 -10.38
C ALA A 198 -24.84 -8.81 -11.54
N PHE A 199 -24.05 -8.38 -12.51
CA PHE A 199 -24.58 -7.87 -13.78
C PHE A 199 -25.20 -8.99 -14.59
N ALA A 200 -26.18 -8.65 -15.42
CA ALA A 200 -26.88 -9.63 -16.26
C ALA A 200 -25.96 -10.26 -17.32
N THR A 201 -24.94 -9.51 -17.74
CA THR A 201 -23.92 -9.94 -18.71
C THR A 201 -22.54 -9.62 -18.22
N GLY A 202 -21.54 -10.29 -18.81
CA GLY A 202 -20.13 -10.06 -18.47
C GLY A 202 -19.61 -11.03 -17.40
N ARG A 203 -18.33 -10.85 -17.08
CA ARG A 203 -17.62 -11.63 -16.07
C ARG A 203 -17.01 -10.71 -14.99
N VAL A 204 -16.57 -11.29 -13.91
CA VAL A 204 -15.76 -10.60 -12.87
C VAL A 204 -14.29 -10.86 -13.15
N GLY A 205 -13.50 -9.81 -13.32
CA GLY A 205 -12.05 -9.91 -13.34
C GLY A 205 -11.51 -10.08 -11.92
N ILE A 206 -10.44 -10.84 -11.75
CA ILE A 206 -9.88 -11.14 -10.43
C ILE A 206 -8.39 -10.82 -10.42
N HIS A 207 -8.02 -9.79 -9.67
CA HIS A 207 -6.63 -9.52 -9.34
C HIS A 207 -6.28 -10.15 -8.00
N ARG A 208 -5.15 -10.82 -7.94
CA ARG A 208 -4.65 -11.47 -6.74
C ARG A 208 -3.59 -10.63 -6.09
N VAL A 209 -3.75 -10.39 -4.82
CA VAL A 209 -2.85 -9.56 -4.00
C VAL A 209 -2.21 -10.46 -2.97
N MET A 210 -0.89 -10.50 -2.92
CA MET A 210 -0.18 -11.51 -2.13
C MET A 210 0.88 -10.88 -1.23
N GLU A 211 1.05 -11.49 -0.08
CA GLU A 211 2.13 -11.23 0.86
C GLU A 211 3.08 -12.43 0.86
N LEU A 212 4.38 -12.15 0.77
CA LEU A 212 5.42 -13.17 0.84
C LEU A 212 5.65 -13.62 2.29
N LYS A 213 6.03 -14.87 2.47
CA LYS A 213 6.53 -15.35 3.76
C LYS A 213 7.79 -14.62 4.16
N ASP A 214 7.97 -14.44 5.47
CA ASP A 214 9.17 -13.79 6.01
C ASP A 214 10.46 -14.45 5.49
N GLY A 215 11.37 -13.62 5.00
CA GLY A 215 12.67 -14.05 4.46
C GLY A 215 12.66 -14.57 3.03
N VAL A 216 11.51 -14.63 2.37
CA VAL A 216 11.41 -14.99 0.94
C VAL A 216 11.55 -13.74 0.10
N SER A 217 12.40 -13.77 -0.93
CA SER A 217 12.51 -12.68 -1.92
C SER A 217 11.68 -13.00 -3.16
N LEU A 218 11.20 -11.98 -3.85
CA LEU A 218 10.42 -12.11 -5.10
C LEU A 218 11.13 -12.99 -6.14
N GLY A 219 12.47 -12.91 -6.24
CA GLY A 219 13.25 -13.73 -7.16
C GLY A 219 13.25 -15.22 -6.82
N VAL A 220 13.04 -15.59 -5.55
CA VAL A 220 12.92 -16.97 -5.09
C VAL A 220 11.47 -17.46 -5.21
N ALA A 221 10.51 -16.57 -5.02
CA ALA A 221 9.10 -16.91 -5.11
C ALA A 221 8.62 -17.25 -6.54
N LEU A 222 9.34 -16.76 -7.55
CA LEU A 222 9.00 -16.95 -8.97
C LEU A 222 9.93 -17.92 -9.71
N ALA A 223 10.87 -18.55 -9.02
CA ALA A 223 11.81 -19.55 -9.57
C ALA A 223 11.24 -20.96 -9.50
#